data_3fb7e66fe3285950b3756e7b808067e6
#
_entry.id   3fb7e66fe3285950b3756e7b808067e6
#
_cell.length_a   1.000
_cell.length_b   1.000
_cell.length_c   1.000
_cell.angle_alpha   90.00
_cell.angle_beta   90.00
_cell.angle_gamma   90.00
#
_symmetry.space_group_name_H-M   'P 1'
#
loop_
_entity.id
_entity.type
_entity.pdbx_description
1 polymer ?
#
loop_
_entity_poly.entity_id
_entity_poly.type
_entity_poly.pdbx_seq_one_letter_code
_entity_poly.pdbx_strand_id
1 'polypeptide(L)'
;MQSAGTVLGVLRDRGRRGLPCDELYRQLFNPHLYLMAYGRLYSNHGAMTPGACGETVDGMSLAKIRRIIDALRCERFRFQPVKRVYIPKKSGKLRPLGLPSWSDKLVGEVMRLLLEAYYEPQFPGRSYGFRPGRGCHDALTHVAESWTGTTWFIEGDISDCFGSLDHGILLGILGEKIHDNRFLRLLRNMLQAGYLEDWEWNATLSGCPQGGVASPVLSNIYLDRFDKFVETVLIPEYTRGVSRAPNPAYAEVKNANRRAWHRGDHAAVRELRQQLRDLPSGDPRDPGFRRLRYARYADDHLLGFTGPKAEAQEIKSRLARFLHDDLKLELNRDKTLITHARSGAARFLGYEITVQHADSKITKGQRAVNGVVALRVPLDVIKARCGPYLRRGKPARRPPLVNLSDSLIISAYGAEYRGLVQYYLLAGDVWRLNRLRWVMETSMLRTLADKHRSSATKMAARFKTVIDTPHGKRTCFEARVEREGRKPLAARFGGIPLKRQRKAVIDDRHPAPATGRRKGKELICRLRSGRCEWCKRRAEVQVHHVRALADLANPGRPQPEWSQLMTRMRRKTLVVCPPCHDKIHDRHPAAAPTE
;
A
#
# COMPACT_ATOMS: atom_id res chain seq x y z
N MET A 1 8.56 -4.30 34.39
CA MET A 1 8.84 -3.85 33.01
C MET A 1 7.67 -3.01 32.50
N GLN A 2 7.96 -1.91 31.82
CA GLN A 2 6.93 -1.05 31.23
C GLN A 2 6.13 -1.77 30.13
N SER A 3 4.88 -1.38 29.93
CA SER A 3 4.08 -1.91 28.82
C SER A 3 4.68 -1.50 27.48
N ALA A 4 4.48 -2.30 26.42
CA ALA A 4 4.92 -1.92 25.08
C ALA A 4 4.33 -0.57 24.64
N GLY A 5 3.07 -0.28 25.01
CA GLY A 5 2.42 0.99 24.68
C GLY A 5 3.10 2.20 25.34
N THR A 6 3.51 2.07 26.60
CA THR A 6 4.25 3.11 27.34
C THR A 6 5.59 3.40 26.68
N VAL A 7 6.39 2.35 26.37
CA VAL A 7 7.70 2.50 25.71
C VAL A 7 7.55 3.22 24.36
N LEU A 8 6.62 2.75 23.52
CA LEU A 8 6.39 3.37 22.21
C LEU A 8 5.82 4.81 22.32
N GLY A 9 5.04 5.09 23.38
CA GLY A 9 4.55 6.44 23.68
C GLY A 9 5.68 7.41 24.03
N VAL A 10 6.59 7.00 24.91
CA VAL A 10 7.78 7.78 25.28
C VAL A 10 8.67 8.06 24.07
N LEU A 11 8.94 7.02 23.25
CA LEU A 11 9.75 7.21 22.03
C LEU A 11 9.09 8.18 21.04
N ARG A 12 7.76 8.11 20.90
CA ARG A 12 7.02 9.05 20.03
C ARG A 12 7.12 10.49 20.53
N ASP A 13 7.04 10.70 21.84
CA ASP A 13 7.20 12.04 22.42
C ASP A 13 8.64 12.56 22.24
N ARG A 14 9.65 11.72 22.50
CA ARG A 14 11.06 12.07 22.23
C ARG A 14 11.26 12.42 20.75
N GLY A 15 10.72 11.63 19.84
CA GLY A 15 10.78 11.89 18.39
C GLY A 15 10.13 13.21 17.99
N ARG A 16 8.96 13.54 18.55
CA ARG A 16 8.27 14.82 18.32
C ARG A 16 9.10 16.01 18.78
N ARG A 17 9.83 15.85 19.86
CA ARG A 17 10.72 16.88 20.43
C ARG A 17 12.13 16.86 19.83
N GLY A 18 12.45 15.93 18.93
CA GLY A 18 13.76 15.79 18.30
C GLY A 18 14.88 15.35 19.25
N LEU A 19 14.54 14.82 20.44
CA LEU A 19 15.50 14.42 21.47
C LEU A 19 16.18 13.10 21.08
N PRO A 20 17.48 12.92 21.39
CA PRO A 20 18.21 11.70 21.05
C PRO A 20 17.72 10.48 21.83
N CYS A 21 18.06 9.29 21.36
CA CYS A 21 17.77 8.00 21.97
C CYS A 21 19.07 7.28 22.39
N ASP A 22 19.28 7.15 23.68
CA ASP A 22 20.54 6.63 24.25
C ASP A 22 20.45 5.16 24.67
N GLU A 23 19.24 4.65 24.97
CA GLU A 23 19.02 3.28 25.48
C GLU A 23 18.03 2.48 24.62
N LEU A 24 18.11 2.59 23.30
CA LEU A 24 17.16 1.93 22.40
C LEU A 24 17.35 0.41 22.39
N TYR A 25 18.61 -0.07 22.51
CA TYR A 25 18.95 -1.49 22.57
C TYR A 25 18.33 -2.18 23.79
N ARG A 26 18.31 -1.50 24.94
CA ARG A 26 17.70 -2.02 26.18
C ARG A 26 16.21 -2.32 26.01
N GLN A 27 15.51 -1.60 25.11
CA GLN A 27 14.09 -1.85 24.83
C GLN A 27 13.87 -3.20 24.14
N LEU A 28 14.88 -3.75 23.45
CA LEU A 28 14.83 -5.09 22.87
C LEU A 28 14.72 -6.21 23.91
N PHE A 29 14.94 -5.93 25.20
CA PHE A 29 14.76 -6.90 26.27
C PHE A 29 13.32 -6.97 26.80
N ASN A 30 12.42 -6.16 26.27
CA ASN A 30 11.04 -6.10 26.72
C ASN A 30 10.14 -7.14 26.01
N PRO A 31 9.71 -8.23 26.71
CA PRO A 31 8.91 -9.30 26.12
C PRO A 31 7.54 -8.83 25.63
N HIS A 32 7.02 -7.71 26.16
CA HIS A 32 5.75 -7.15 25.69
C HIS A 32 5.83 -6.63 24.25
N LEU A 33 7.01 -6.16 23.81
CA LEU A 33 7.24 -5.76 22.41
C LEU A 33 7.20 -6.98 21.49
N TYR A 34 7.78 -8.11 21.89
CA TYR A 34 7.73 -9.36 21.11
C TYR A 34 6.32 -9.94 21.00
N LEU A 35 5.55 -9.89 22.08
CA LEU A 35 4.15 -10.29 22.03
C LEU A 35 3.32 -9.39 21.11
N MET A 36 3.64 -8.10 21.08
CA MET A 36 3.02 -7.15 20.14
C MET A 36 3.46 -7.45 18.71
N ALA A 37 4.74 -7.71 18.46
CA ALA A 37 5.30 -8.11 17.18
C ALA A 37 4.65 -9.40 16.66
N TYR A 38 4.57 -10.42 17.52
CA TYR A 38 3.89 -11.67 17.20
C TYR A 38 2.43 -11.46 16.83
N GLY A 39 1.68 -10.67 17.62
CA GLY A 39 0.28 -10.35 17.33
C GLY A 39 0.05 -9.63 16.00
N ARG A 40 1.08 -8.98 15.43
CA ARG A 40 1.04 -8.32 14.11
C ARG A 40 1.42 -9.27 12.97
N LEU A 41 2.37 -10.16 13.21
CA LEU A 41 2.99 -10.97 12.16
C LEU A 41 2.31 -12.32 11.93
N TYR A 42 1.75 -12.97 12.98
CA TYR A 42 1.29 -14.36 12.90
C TYR A 42 0.20 -14.60 11.85
N SER A 43 -0.61 -13.61 11.54
CA SER A 43 -1.70 -13.72 10.56
C SER A 43 -1.30 -13.39 9.12
N ASN A 44 -0.05 -12.96 8.90
CA ASN A 44 0.43 -12.62 7.57
C ASN A 44 0.64 -13.88 6.73
N HIS A 45 0.37 -13.82 5.42
CA HIS A 45 0.56 -14.94 4.51
C HIS A 45 1.97 -15.54 4.57
N GLY A 46 3.00 -14.70 4.74
CA GLY A 46 4.39 -15.12 4.86
C GLY A 46 4.80 -15.67 6.22
N ALA A 47 3.90 -15.75 7.22
CA ALA A 47 4.23 -16.24 8.55
C ALA A 47 4.63 -17.72 8.56
N MET A 48 3.95 -18.54 7.74
CA MET A 48 4.22 -19.97 7.54
C MET A 48 5.25 -20.25 6.44
N THR A 49 5.84 -19.21 5.83
CA THR A 49 6.88 -19.38 4.81
C THR A 49 8.24 -19.47 5.50
N PRO A 50 8.98 -20.60 5.36
CA PRO A 50 10.25 -20.77 6.01
C PRO A 50 11.34 -19.86 5.41
N GLY A 51 12.22 -19.36 6.26
CA GLY A 51 13.49 -18.75 5.87
C GLY A 51 14.55 -19.81 5.55
N ALA A 52 15.82 -19.38 5.57
CA ALA A 52 16.96 -20.26 5.29
C ALA A 52 17.08 -21.46 6.24
N CYS A 53 16.80 -21.25 7.53
CA CYS A 53 16.86 -22.29 8.58
C CYS A 53 15.58 -23.14 8.71
N GLY A 54 14.60 -23.01 7.81
CA GLY A 54 13.34 -23.75 7.89
C GLY A 54 12.35 -23.23 8.93
N GLU A 55 12.72 -22.26 9.76
CA GLU A 55 11.91 -21.75 10.86
C GLU A 55 10.68 -20.96 10.37
N THR A 56 9.51 -21.26 10.95
CA THR A 56 8.24 -20.60 10.67
C THR A 56 7.59 -20.08 11.96
N VAL A 57 6.40 -19.51 11.86
CA VAL A 57 5.58 -19.07 13.01
C VAL A 57 5.14 -20.23 13.90
N ASP A 58 5.15 -21.46 13.38
CA ASP A 58 4.77 -22.65 14.12
C ASP A 58 5.72 -22.91 15.30
N GLY A 59 5.23 -23.44 16.40
CA GLY A 59 6.01 -23.62 17.62
C GLY A 59 6.33 -22.33 18.39
N MET A 60 5.64 -21.23 18.10
CA MET A 60 5.84 -19.96 18.81
C MET A 60 5.47 -20.07 20.29
N SER A 61 6.37 -19.68 21.20
CA SER A 61 6.21 -19.80 22.65
C SER A 61 6.82 -18.64 23.42
N LEU A 62 6.48 -18.51 24.70
CA LEU A 62 7.14 -17.55 25.60
C LEU A 62 8.61 -17.91 25.84
N ALA A 63 8.95 -19.20 25.88
CA ALA A 63 10.34 -19.68 25.98
C ALA A 63 11.17 -19.21 24.78
N LYS A 64 10.62 -19.27 23.57
CA LYS A 64 11.29 -18.76 22.37
C LYS A 64 11.60 -17.27 22.51
N ILE A 65 10.64 -16.46 22.99
CA ILE A 65 10.87 -15.04 23.25
C ILE A 65 11.99 -14.83 24.25
N ARG A 66 12.00 -15.60 25.37
CA ARG A 66 13.07 -15.51 26.38
C ARG A 66 14.43 -15.82 25.78
N ARG A 67 14.56 -16.93 25.03
CA ARG A 67 15.82 -17.30 24.33
C ARG A 67 16.34 -16.20 23.42
N ILE A 68 15.46 -15.55 22.64
CA ILE A 68 15.84 -14.42 21.78
C ILE A 68 16.33 -13.24 22.63
N ILE A 69 15.62 -12.90 23.70
CA ILE A 69 16.02 -11.81 24.60
C ILE A 69 17.35 -12.11 25.29
N ASP A 70 17.58 -13.32 25.73
CA ASP A 70 18.84 -13.73 26.39
C ASP A 70 20.02 -13.70 25.42
N ALA A 71 19.80 -14.13 24.18
CA ALA A 71 20.80 -13.97 23.11
C ALA A 71 21.13 -12.48 22.81
N LEU A 72 20.13 -11.60 22.84
CA LEU A 72 20.34 -10.16 22.69
C LEU A 72 21.06 -9.54 23.89
N ARG A 73 20.72 -9.92 25.13
CA ARG A 73 21.39 -9.43 26.34
C ARG A 73 22.89 -9.73 26.34
N CYS A 74 23.24 -10.94 25.87
CA CYS A 74 24.63 -11.39 25.75
C CYS A 74 25.27 -10.94 24.42
N GLU A 75 24.61 -10.13 23.62
CA GLU A 75 25.04 -9.70 22.29
C GLU A 75 25.42 -10.85 21.32
N ARG A 76 24.85 -12.05 21.53
CA ARG A 76 25.05 -13.24 20.70
C ARG A 76 24.06 -13.40 19.57
N PHE A 77 22.98 -12.61 19.56
CA PHE A 77 21.99 -12.71 18.48
C PHE A 77 22.62 -12.30 17.15
N ARG A 78 22.46 -13.16 16.14
CA ARG A 78 22.90 -12.90 14.76
C ARG A 78 21.73 -13.12 13.81
N PHE A 79 21.51 -12.17 12.91
CA PHE A 79 20.56 -12.35 11.83
C PHE A 79 21.07 -13.40 10.85
N GLN A 80 20.17 -14.30 10.43
CA GLN A 80 20.46 -15.30 9.41
C GLN A 80 20.40 -14.70 8.01
N PRO A 81 21.16 -15.22 7.05
CA PRO A 81 20.97 -14.85 5.64
C PRO A 81 19.54 -15.07 5.21
N VAL A 82 18.98 -14.13 4.44
CA VAL A 82 17.61 -14.28 3.92
C VAL A 82 17.60 -15.27 2.75
N LYS A 83 16.63 -16.17 2.69
CA LYS A 83 16.43 -17.03 1.51
C LYS A 83 15.90 -16.18 0.37
N ARG A 84 16.62 -16.11 -0.76
CA ARG A 84 16.20 -15.38 -1.96
C ARG A 84 15.21 -16.21 -2.75
N VAL A 85 14.13 -15.57 -3.19
CA VAL A 85 13.16 -16.11 -4.13
C VAL A 85 12.79 -15.03 -5.15
N TYR A 86 12.36 -15.43 -6.34
CA TYR A 86 12.03 -14.49 -7.40
C TYR A 86 10.52 -14.44 -7.65
N ILE A 87 9.98 -13.22 -7.76
CA ILE A 87 8.58 -13.00 -8.09
C ILE A 87 8.51 -12.28 -9.44
N PRO A 88 7.70 -12.76 -10.42
CA PRO A 88 7.58 -12.10 -11.71
C PRO A 88 6.92 -10.73 -11.59
N LYS A 89 7.56 -9.71 -12.18
CA LYS A 89 6.98 -8.37 -12.37
C LYS A 89 6.04 -8.40 -13.58
N LYS A 90 5.11 -7.43 -13.64
CA LYS A 90 4.24 -7.25 -14.82
C LYS A 90 5.00 -7.02 -16.13
N SER A 91 6.24 -6.53 -16.07
CA SER A 91 7.14 -6.32 -17.20
C SER A 91 7.85 -7.58 -17.67
N GLY A 92 7.60 -8.74 -17.08
CA GLY A 92 8.34 -9.99 -17.34
C GLY A 92 9.68 -10.10 -16.60
N LYS A 93 10.22 -9.01 -16.04
CA LYS A 93 11.43 -9.05 -15.21
C LYS A 93 11.11 -9.68 -13.85
N LEU A 94 12.10 -10.34 -13.25
CA LEU A 94 11.99 -10.91 -11.92
C LEU A 94 12.29 -9.85 -10.84
N ARG A 95 11.61 -9.96 -9.70
CA ARG A 95 11.89 -9.17 -8.49
C ARG A 95 12.44 -10.11 -7.43
N PRO A 96 13.68 -9.90 -6.95
CA PRO A 96 14.19 -10.66 -5.83
C PRO A 96 13.41 -10.31 -4.55
N LEU A 97 13.05 -11.33 -3.77
CA LEU A 97 12.42 -11.19 -2.47
C LEU A 97 13.22 -11.99 -1.46
N GLY A 98 13.61 -11.37 -0.35
CA GLY A 98 14.29 -12.03 0.76
C GLY A 98 13.29 -12.57 1.78
N LEU A 99 13.39 -13.83 2.13
CA LEU A 99 12.59 -14.49 3.15
C LEU A 99 13.41 -14.67 4.43
N PRO A 100 13.27 -13.78 5.44
CA PRO A 100 13.98 -13.94 6.72
C PRO A 100 13.40 -15.09 7.55
N SER A 101 14.19 -15.63 8.47
CA SER A 101 13.75 -16.61 9.46
C SER A 101 12.65 -16.02 10.36
N TRP A 102 11.93 -16.89 11.10
CA TRP A 102 10.86 -16.39 11.97
C TRP A 102 11.41 -15.55 13.14
N SER A 103 12.49 -15.99 13.76
CA SER A 103 13.16 -15.24 14.84
C SER A 103 13.64 -13.88 14.35
N ASP A 104 14.20 -13.80 13.15
CA ASP A 104 14.63 -12.55 12.52
C ASP A 104 13.43 -11.62 12.20
N LYS A 105 12.30 -12.18 11.72
CA LYS A 105 11.05 -11.42 11.54
C LYS A 105 10.58 -10.80 12.86
N LEU A 106 10.67 -11.53 13.98
CA LEU A 106 10.27 -11.03 15.29
C LEU A 106 11.16 -9.91 15.79
N VAL A 107 12.48 -10.08 15.76
CA VAL A 107 13.44 -9.04 16.17
C VAL A 107 13.32 -7.84 15.25
N GLY A 108 13.28 -8.06 13.93
CA GLY A 108 13.08 -7.01 12.94
C GLY A 108 11.78 -6.22 13.14
N GLU A 109 10.67 -6.87 13.54
CA GLU A 109 9.42 -6.16 13.85
C GLU A 109 9.52 -5.34 15.14
N VAL A 110 10.22 -5.83 16.17
CA VAL A 110 10.47 -5.03 17.37
C VAL A 110 11.32 -3.81 17.03
N MET A 111 12.40 -3.98 16.26
CA MET A 111 13.21 -2.84 15.78
C MET A 111 12.37 -1.85 14.96
N ARG A 112 11.53 -2.35 14.06
CA ARG A 112 10.60 -1.52 13.29
C ARG A 112 9.64 -0.72 14.18
N LEU A 113 9.06 -1.35 15.22
CA LEU A 113 8.16 -0.68 16.17
C LEU A 113 8.86 0.47 16.91
N LEU A 114 10.10 0.24 17.34
CA LEU A 114 10.90 1.27 18.04
C LEU A 114 11.24 2.43 17.10
N LEU A 115 11.76 2.13 15.92
CA LEU A 115 12.12 3.14 14.90
C LEU A 115 10.89 3.91 14.41
N GLU A 116 9.79 3.21 14.10
CA GLU A 116 8.53 3.86 13.68
C GLU A 116 7.99 4.79 14.78
N ALA A 117 8.02 4.35 16.03
CA ALA A 117 7.53 5.21 17.13
C ALA A 117 8.33 6.52 17.24
N TYR A 118 9.63 6.45 17.02
CA TYR A 118 10.53 7.60 17.13
C TYR A 118 10.51 8.51 15.89
N TYR A 119 10.60 7.92 14.67
CA TYR A 119 10.76 8.70 13.44
C TYR A 119 9.45 9.18 12.81
N GLU A 120 8.32 8.47 13.02
CA GLU A 120 7.04 8.84 12.40
C GLU A 120 6.60 10.29 12.68
N PRO A 121 6.77 10.85 13.89
CA PRO A 121 6.44 12.24 14.15
C PRO A 121 7.32 13.27 13.42
N GLN A 122 8.48 12.86 12.93
CA GLN A 122 9.48 13.72 12.29
C GLN A 122 9.34 13.77 10.77
N PHE A 123 8.65 12.77 10.19
CA PHE A 123 8.48 12.70 8.75
C PHE A 123 7.54 13.78 8.22
N PRO A 124 7.88 14.40 7.09
CA PRO A 124 7.06 15.41 6.44
C PRO A 124 5.64 14.95 6.11
N GLY A 125 4.72 15.90 6.06
CA GLY A 125 3.32 15.65 5.79
C GLY A 125 3.03 15.11 4.37
N ARG A 126 3.94 15.30 3.43
CA ARG A 126 3.78 14.96 2.01
C ARG A 126 4.37 13.60 1.61
N SER A 127 4.90 12.86 2.57
CA SER A 127 5.32 11.47 2.43
C SER A 127 4.23 10.53 2.92
N TYR A 128 3.85 9.51 2.13
CA TYR A 128 2.69 8.65 2.39
C TYR A 128 3.02 7.16 2.49
N GLY A 129 3.99 6.68 1.69
CA GLY A 129 4.26 5.24 1.57
C GLY A 129 4.74 4.60 2.87
N PHE A 130 4.20 3.43 3.20
CA PHE A 130 4.56 2.62 4.37
C PHE A 130 4.41 3.32 5.73
N ARG A 131 3.68 4.41 5.80
CA ARG A 131 3.47 5.17 7.04
C ARG A 131 2.13 4.84 7.70
N PRO A 132 2.06 4.76 9.04
CA PRO A 132 0.83 4.47 9.75
C PRO A 132 -0.29 5.47 9.47
N GLY A 133 -1.48 4.96 9.20
CA GLY A 133 -2.65 5.79 8.92
C GLY A 133 -2.65 6.51 7.58
N ARG A 134 -1.72 6.18 6.66
CA ARG A 134 -1.60 6.76 5.33
C ARG A 134 -1.67 5.69 4.25
N GLY A 135 -2.30 6.03 3.11
CA GLY A 135 -2.47 5.14 1.96
C GLY A 135 -2.27 5.84 0.62
N CYS A 136 -2.36 5.08 -0.47
CA CYS A 136 -2.29 5.63 -1.84
C CYS A 136 -3.39 6.66 -2.09
N HIS A 137 -4.60 6.40 -1.59
CA HIS A 137 -5.73 7.29 -1.80
C HIS A 137 -5.59 8.62 -1.07
N ASP A 138 -4.87 8.66 0.07
CA ASP A 138 -4.58 9.92 0.76
C ASP A 138 -3.64 10.79 -0.08
N ALA A 139 -2.59 10.19 -0.67
CA ALA A 139 -1.68 10.90 -1.58
C ALA A 139 -2.40 11.42 -2.84
N LEU A 140 -3.23 10.57 -3.47
CA LEU A 140 -4.00 10.94 -4.65
C LEU A 140 -5.02 12.04 -4.37
N THR A 141 -5.70 12.00 -3.22
CA THR A 141 -6.64 13.02 -2.78
C THR A 141 -5.90 14.35 -2.54
N HIS A 142 -4.75 14.31 -1.87
CA HIS A 142 -3.91 15.51 -1.68
C HIS A 142 -3.55 16.16 -3.03
N VAL A 143 -3.08 15.36 -4.00
CA VAL A 143 -2.75 15.86 -5.35
C VAL A 143 -3.99 16.46 -6.03
N ALA A 144 -5.12 15.77 -5.98
CA ALA A 144 -6.34 16.21 -6.67
C ALA A 144 -6.95 17.49 -6.08
N GLU A 145 -6.86 17.69 -4.75
CA GLU A 145 -7.50 18.80 -4.06
C GLU A 145 -6.60 20.04 -3.96
N SER A 146 -5.27 19.85 -3.82
CA SER A 146 -4.35 20.96 -3.52
C SER A 146 -3.48 21.44 -4.69
N TRP A 147 -3.43 20.72 -5.84
CA TRP A 147 -2.50 21.02 -6.93
C TRP A 147 -3.13 21.78 -8.10
N THR A 148 -4.15 22.59 -7.84
CA THR A 148 -4.81 23.43 -8.86
C THR A 148 -3.80 24.34 -9.55
N GLY A 149 -3.90 24.47 -10.88
CA GLY A 149 -3.10 25.37 -11.69
C GLY A 149 -1.69 24.85 -12.04
N THR A 150 -1.37 23.58 -11.75
CA THR A 150 -0.13 22.95 -12.18
C THR A 150 0.02 22.97 -13.70
N THR A 151 1.20 23.37 -14.18
CA THR A 151 1.56 23.41 -15.61
C THR A 151 2.38 22.19 -16.03
N TRP A 152 3.28 21.74 -15.18
CA TRP A 152 4.16 20.60 -15.42
C TRP A 152 4.09 19.61 -14.26
N PHE A 153 3.98 18.35 -14.59
CA PHE A 153 4.25 17.26 -13.65
C PHE A 153 5.66 16.74 -13.88
N ILE A 154 6.40 16.55 -12.81
CA ILE A 154 7.71 15.88 -12.81
C ILE A 154 7.48 14.56 -12.09
N GLU A 155 7.45 13.48 -12.88
CA GLU A 155 7.31 12.12 -12.40
C GLU A 155 8.69 11.58 -12.05
N GLY A 156 8.85 10.89 -10.92
CA GLY A 156 10.12 10.31 -10.53
C GLY A 156 9.94 8.95 -9.88
N ASP A 157 10.84 8.04 -10.25
CA ASP A 157 10.96 6.68 -9.72
C ASP A 157 12.45 6.45 -9.41
N ILE A 158 12.77 5.97 -8.22
CA ILE A 158 14.14 5.67 -7.82
C ILE A 158 14.45 4.25 -8.27
N SER A 159 15.55 4.07 -9.03
CA SER A 159 15.98 2.77 -9.50
C SER A 159 16.38 1.88 -8.33
N ASP A 160 15.72 0.71 -8.21
CA ASP A 160 16.00 -0.30 -7.16
C ASP A 160 16.26 0.28 -5.76
N CYS A 161 15.43 1.22 -5.33
CA CYS A 161 15.61 1.97 -4.09
C CYS A 161 15.97 1.08 -2.89
N PHE A 162 15.28 -0.06 -2.70
CA PHE A 162 15.57 -0.98 -1.60
C PHE A 162 16.90 -1.70 -1.74
N GLY A 163 17.33 -2.00 -2.95
CA GLY A 163 18.61 -2.69 -3.21
C GLY A 163 19.82 -1.75 -3.21
N SER A 164 19.60 -0.44 -3.33
CA SER A 164 20.66 0.55 -3.50
C SER A 164 20.92 1.43 -2.27
N LEU A 165 20.20 1.23 -1.15
CA LEU A 165 20.43 2.01 0.07
C LEU A 165 21.86 1.80 0.59
N ASP A 166 22.66 2.88 0.65
CA ASP A 166 24.01 2.81 1.22
C ASP A 166 23.95 2.60 2.74
N HIS A 167 24.60 1.54 3.23
CA HIS A 167 24.60 1.19 4.65
C HIS A 167 25.29 2.24 5.52
N GLY A 168 26.37 2.87 5.02
CA GLY A 168 27.10 3.90 5.74
C GLY A 168 26.26 5.16 5.93
N ILE A 169 25.61 5.63 4.85
CA ILE A 169 24.70 6.78 4.89
C ILE A 169 23.52 6.50 5.81
N LEU A 170 22.88 5.32 5.69
CA LEU A 170 21.76 4.96 6.56
C LEU A 170 22.13 4.94 8.04
N LEU A 171 23.27 4.31 8.37
CA LEU A 171 23.75 4.25 9.76
C LEU A 171 24.19 5.63 10.26
N GLY A 172 24.75 6.47 9.39
CA GLY A 172 25.06 7.87 9.70
C GLY A 172 23.82 8.68 10.06
N ILE A 173 22.76 8.60 9.21
CA ILE A 173 21.47 9.27 9.46
C ILE A 173 20.86 8.81 10.80
N LEU A 174 20.92 7.51 11.08
CA LEU A 174 20.41 6.96 12.34
C LEU A 174 21.25 7.40 13.54
N GLY A 175 22.57 7.44 13.40
CA GLY A 175 23.54 7.84 14.43
C GLY A 175 23.40 9.31 14.87
N GLU A 176 22.85 10.18 14.05
CA GLU A 176 22.56 11.58 14.44
C GLU A 176 21.57 11.68 15.61
N LYS A 177 20.72 10.68 15.78
CA LYS A 177 19.63 10.66 16.77
C LYS A 177 19.66 9.44 17.70
N ILE A 178 20.27 8.36 17.29
CA ILE A 178 20.36 7.12 18.07
C ILE A 178 21.81 7.00 18.56
N HIS A 179 22.05 7.39 19.81
CA HIS A 179 23.38 7.35 20.44
C HIS A 179 23.63 6.01 21.17
N ASP A 180 23.05 4.94 20.65
CA ASP A 180 23.20 3.57 21.18
C ASP A 180 23.95 2.70 20.18
N ASN A 181 25.28 2.59 20.35
CA ASN A 181 26.15 1.82 19.46
C ASN A 181 25.77 0.34 19.38
N ARG A 182 25.17 -0.25 20.42
CA ARG A 182 24.71 -1.65 20.39
C ARG A 182 23.55 -1.81 19.45
N PHE A 183 22.62 -0.84 19.45
CA PHE A 183 21.48 -0.84 18.52
C PHE A 183 21.94 -0.67 17.07
N LEU A 184 22.84 0.29 16.83
CA LEU A 184 23.39 0.54 15.48
C LEU A 184 24.21 -0.65 14.96
N ARG A 185 24.98 -1.34 15.85
CA ARG A 185 25.70 -2.55 15.50
C ARG A 185 24.77 -3.72 15.16
N LEU A 186 23.68 -3.90 15.93
CA LEU A 186 22.67 -4.92 15.63
C LEU A 186 22.01 -4.64 14.28
N LEU A 187 21.70 -3.37 13.98
CA LEU A 187 21.13 -2.96 12.70
C LEU A 187 22.10 -3.22 11.54
N ARG A 188 23.39 -2.88 11.72
CA ARG A 188 24.44 -3.20 10.74
C ARG A 188 24.49 -4.69 10.46
N ASN A 189 24.46 -5.53 11.50
CA ASN A 189 24.45 -7.00 11.36
C ASN A 189 23.23 -7.49 10.59
N MET A 190 22.04 -6.86 10.78
CA MET A 190 20.84 -7.16 10.00
C MET A 190 21.00 -6.81 8.51
N LEU A 191 21.59 -5.67 8.21
CA LEU A 191 21.79 -5.21 6.83
C LEU A 191 22.83 -6.07 6.10
N GLN A 192 23.86 -6.54 6.80
CA GLN A 192 24.98 -7.32 6.28
C GLN A 192 24.82 -8.83 6.42
N ALA A 193 23.66 -9.32 6.87
CA ALA A 193 23.44 -10.77 7.08
C ALA A 193 23.58 -11.61 5.80
N GLY A 194 23.51 -10.99 4.63
CA GLY A 194 23.59 -11.67 3.34
C GLY A 194 22.29 -12.33 2.92
N TYR A 195 22.39 -13.08 1.81
CA TYR A 195 21.27 -13.88 1.31
C TYR A 195 21.77 -15.22 0.77
N LEU A 196 20.89 -16.21 0.81
CA LEU A 196 21.11 -17.52 0.20
C LEU A 196 20.33 -17.58 -1.12
N GLU A 197 21.05 -17.86 -2.19
CA GLU A 197 20.52 -18.12 -3.52
C GLU A 197 21.12 -19.45 -3.99
N ASP A 198 20.29 -20.39 -4.39
CA ASP A 198 20.70 -21.75 -4.77
C ASP A 198 21.60 -22.44 -3.72
N TRP A 199 21.33 -22.14 -2.43
CA TRP A 199 22.10 -22.58 -1.26
C TRP A 199 23.53 -22.00 -1.12
N GLU A 200 23.90 -21.07 -2.01
CA GLU A 200 25.15 -20.31 -1.91
C GLU A 200 24.93 -19.01 -1.14
N TRP A 201 25.85 -18.70 -0.24
CA TRP A 201 25.82 -17.45 0.51
C TRP A 201 26.40 -16.30 -0.31
N ASN A 202 25.66 -15.20 -0.33
CA ASN A 202 26.05 -13.97 -1.00
C ASN A 202 26.04 -12.81 -0.01
N ALA A 203 27.06 -11.94 -0.08
CA ALA A 203 27.14 -10.75 0.75
C ALA A 203 26.11 -9.69 0.30
N THR A 204 25.56 -8.95 1.27
CA THR A 204 24.76 -7.75 1.02
C THR A 204 25.64 -6.52 1.20
N LEU A 205 26.15 -5.97 0.10
CA LEU A 205 27.04 -4.79 0.13
C LEU A 205 26.27 -3.48 0.28
N SER A 206 25.02 -3.45 -0.22
CA SER A 206 24.09 -2.32 -0.13
C SER A 206 22.65 -2.83 0.00
N GLY A 207 21.75 -1.94 0.34
CA GLY A 207 20.32 -2.21 0.35
C GLY A 207 19.78 -2.88 1.61
N CYS A 208 18.47 -2.89 1.67
CA CYS A 208 17.69 -3.63 2.67
C CYS A 208 16.98 -4.79 1.98
N PRO A 209 16.88 -5.98 2.60
CA PRO A 209 16.18 -7.10 1.99
C PRO A 209 14.76 -6.74 1.58
N GLN A 210 14.42 -6.86 0.28
CA GLN A 210 13.03 -6.73 -0.16
C GLN A 210 12.20 -7.86 0.46
N GLY A 211 11.26 -7.50 1.35
CA GLY A 211 10.50 -8.45 2.18
C GLY A 211 10.95 -8.49 3.64
N GLY A 212 12.04 -7.81 4.01
CA GLY A 212 12.41 -7.55 5.39
C GLY A 212 11.36 -6.70 6.12
N VAL A 213 11.03 -7.04 7.36
CA VAL A 213 9.96 -6.37 8.12
C VAL A 213 10.33 -4.91 8.46
N ALA A 214 11.61 -4.63 8.71
CA ALA A 214 12.10 -3.29 9.04
C ALA A 214 12.45 -2.44 7.80
N SER A 215 12.60 -3.05 6.61
CA SER A 215 13.06 -2.37 5.39
C SER A 215 12.20 -1.14 5.01
N PRO A 216 10.86 -1.15 5.13
CA PRO A 216 10.04 0.01 4.79
C PRO A 216 10.30 1.24 5.68
N VAL A 217 10.49 1.07 6.99
CA VAL A 217 10.78 2.20 7.89
C VAL A 217 12.20 2.71 7.67
N LEU A 218 13.16 1.83 7.40
CA LEU A 218 14.54 2.23 7.09
C LEU A 218 14.61 3.02 5.78
N SER A 219 13.91 2.58 4.74
CA SER A 219 13.79 3.33 3.49
C SER A 219 13.16 4.72 3.70
N ASN A 220 12.13 4.84 4.54
CA ASN A 220 11.52 6.14 4.85
C ASN A 220 12.48 7.06 5.63
N ILE A 221 13.28 6.51 6.57
CA ILE A 221 14.31 7.27 7.31
C ILE A 221 15.38 7.78 6.35
N TYR A 222 15.80 6.95 5.40
CA TYR A 222 16.79 7.33 4.38
C TYR A 222 16.25 8.43 3.45
N LEU A 223 15.06 8.24 2.92
CA LEU A 223 14.42 9.17 1.99
C LEU A 223 13.84 10.42 2.67
N ASP A 224 13.81 10.49 4.00
CA ASP A 224 13.46 11.71 4.74
C ASP A 224 14.41 12.87 4.41
N ARG A 225 15.68 12.57 4.08
CA ARG A 225 16.64 13.57 3.57
C ARG A 225 16.19 14.18 2.26
N PHE A 226 15.72 13.34 1.35
CA PHE A 226 15.16 13.79 0.08
C PHE A 226 13.87 14.61 0.28
N ASP A 227 12.95 14.14 1.14
CA ASP A 227 11.74 14.90 1.47
C ASP A 227 12.08 16.28 2.03
N LYS A 228 13.04 16.36 2.95
CA LYS A 228 13.51 17.62 3.55
C LYS A 228 14.15 18.52 2.53
N PHE A 229 15.04 18.01 1.67
CA PHE A 229 15.62 18.78 0.57
C PHE A 229 14.54 19.43 -0.30
N VAL A 230 13.51 18.65 -0.69
CA VAL A 230 12.41 19.18 -1.50
C VAL A 230 11.61 20.23 -0.72
N GLU A 231 11.28 19.98 0.56
CA GLU A 231 10.42 20.88 1.33
C GLU A 231 11.11 22.14 1.83
N THR A 232 12.41 22.06 2.18
CA THR A 232 13.13 23.19 2.77
C THR A 232 13.98 23.98 1.78
N VAL A 233 14.34 23.39 0.63
CA VAL A 233 15.14 24.05 -0.40
C VAL A 233 14.31 24.33 -1.65
N LEU A 234 13.84 23.27 -2.33
CA LEU A 234 13.22 23.46 -3.64
C LEU A 234 11.87 24.18 -3.56
N ILE A 235 11.00 23.80 -2.63
CA ILE A 235 9.66 24.44 -2.53
C ILE A 235 9.78 25.93 -2.21
N PRO A 236 10.60 26.42 -1.26
CA PRO A 236 10.77 27.84 -1.03
C PRO A 236 11.32 28.59 -2.25
N GLU A 237 12.34 28.07 -2.94
CA GLU A 237 12.94 28.70 -4.10
C GLU A 237 11.96 28.82 -5.29
N TYR A 238 11.21 27.74 -5.56
CA TYR A 238 10.27 27.65 -6.69
C TYR A 238 8.81 27.94 -6.29
N THR A 239 8.60 28.66 -5.18
CA THR A 239 7.27 29.13 -4.77
C THR A 239 7.33 30.60 -4.43
N ARG A 240 6.76 31.45 -5.31
CA ARG A 240 6.75 32.91 -5.15
C ARG A 240 5.43 33.53 -5.64
N GLY A 241 5.11 34.70 -5.15
CA GLY A 241 3.86 35.41 -5.42
C GLY A 241 2.64 34.81 -4.69
N VAL A 242 1.69 35.61 -4.26
CA VAL A 242 0.44 35.14 -3.63
C VAL A 242 -0.58 34.72 -4.68
N SER A 243 -0.73 35.53 -5.73
CA SER A 243 -1.61 35.31 -6.89
C SER A 243 -0.90 35.76 -8.16
N ARG A 244 -1.39 35.29 -9.30
CA ARG A 244 -0.88 35.78 -10.59
C ARG A 244 -1.25 37.25 -10.77
N ALA A 245 -0.39 38.03 -11.40
CA ALA A 245 -0.70 39.35 -11.86
C ALA A 245 -1.94 39.33 -12.79
N PRO A 246 -2.77 40.39 -12.80
CA PRO A 246 -3.89 40.49 -13.72
C PRO A 246 -3.40 40.40 -15.17
N ASN A 247 -4.09 39.63 -16.00
CA ASN A 247 -3.82 39.60 -17.44
C ASN A 247 -4.19 40.99 -18.05
N PRO A 248 -3.24 41.69 -18.71
CA PRO A 248 -3.49 43.01 -19.28
C PRO A 248 -4.73 43.05 -20.21
N ALA A 249 -4.84 42.08 -21.13
CA ALA A 249 -5.98 41.98 -22.03
C ALA A 249 -7.31 41.80 -21.28
N TYR A 250 -7.33 40.99 -20.20
CA TYR A 250 -8.49 40.85 -19.35
C TYR A 250 -8.86 42.17 -18.62
N ALA A 251 -7.84 42.87 -18.13
CA ALA A 251 -8.01 44.14 -17.43
C ALA A 251 -8.61 45.22 -18.36
N GLU A 252 -8.15 45.30 -19.61
CA GLU A 252 -8.68 46.21 -20.62
C GLU A 252 -10.17 45.96 -20.89
N VAL A 253 -10.53 44.71 -21.22
CA VAL A 253 -11.91 44.31 -21.47
C VAL A 253 -12.77 44.51 -20.23
N LYS A 254 -12.28 44.24 -19.05
CA LYS A 254 -12.97 44.48 -17.76
C LYS A 254 -13.26 45.97 -17.56
N ASN A 255 -12.32 46.85 -17.85
CA ASN A 255 -12.47 48.28 -17.75
C ASN A 255 -13.45 48.81 -18.81
N ALA A 256 -13.38 48.30 -20.06
CA ALA A 256 -14.35 48.60 -21.11
C ALA A 256 -15.77 48.18 -20.71
N ASN A 257 -15.94 46.98 -20.14
CA ASN A 257 -17.20 46.48 -19.65
C ASN A 257 -17.78 47.38 -18.52
N ARG A 258 -16.93 47.83 -17.59
CA ARG A 258 -17.35 48.77 -16.54
C ARG A 258 -17.81 50.12 -17.13
N ARG A 259 -17.08 50.67 -18.13
CA ARG A 259 -17.47 51.91 -18.81
C ARG A 259 -18.79 51.75 -19.59
N ALA A 260 -18.97 50.64 -20.30
CA ALA A 260 -20.23 50.34 -21.01
C ALA A 260 -21.40 50.22 -20.02
N TRP A 261 -21.20 49.56 -18.89
CA TRP A 261 -22.21 49.44 -17.83
C TRP A 261 -22.66 50.82 -17.29
N HIS A 262 -21.71 51.73 -17.01
CA HIS A 262 -22.03 53.08 -16.53
C HIS A 262 -22.76 53.94 -17.56
N ARG A 263 -22.58 53.65 -18.86
CA ARG A 263 -23.30 54.32 -19.93
C ARG A 263 -24.69 53.72 -20.26
N GLY A 264 -25.05 52.62 -19.58
CA GLY A 264 -26.28 51.90 -19.84
C GLY A 264 -26.31 51.09 -21.15
N ASP A 265 -25.14 50.90 -21.79
CA ASP A 265 -25.00 50.15 -23.03
C ASP A 265 -25.03 48.64 -22.79
N HIS A 266 -26.25 48.10 -22.69
CA HIS A 266 -26.45 46.67 -22.38
C HIS A 266 -26.02 45.74 -23.52
N ALA A 267 -25.93 46.21 -24.77
CA ALA A 267 -25.47 45.41 -25.90
C ALA A 267 -23.94 45.19 -25.80
N ALA A 268 -23.17 46.29 -25.65
CA ALA A 268 -21.74 46.22 -25.43
C ALA A 268 -21.36 45.43 -24.16
N VAL A 269 -22.14 45.57 -23.08
CA VAL A 269 -21.92 44.80 -21.85
C VAL A 269 -22.05 43.29 -22.09
N ARG A 270 -22.99 42.83 -22.91
CA ARG A 270 -23.15 41.41 -23.24
C ARG A 270 -21.96 40.89 -24.03
N GLU A 271 -21.53 41.62 -25.03
CA GLU A 271 -20.36 41.25 -25.85
C GLU A 271 -19.06 41.22 -25.04
N LEU A 272 -18.78 42.28 -24.27
CA LEU A 272 -17.58 42.37 -23.44
C LEU A 272 -17.57 41.29 -22.34
N ARG A 273 -18.72 40.92 -21.79
CA ARG A 273 -18.83 39.76 -20.86
C ARG A 273 -18.51 38.44 -21.55
N GLN A 274 -18.83 38.28 -22.84
CA GLN A 274 -18.42 37.10 -23.60
C GLN A 274 -16.90 37.08 -23.77
N GLN A 275 -16.29 38.20 -24.18
CA GLN A 275 -14.83 38.32 -24.30
C GLN A 275 -14.12 38.04 -22.96
N LEU A 276 -14.63 38.53 -21.82
CA LEU A 276 -14.09 38.22 -20.49
C LEU A 276 -14.16 36.73 -20.15
N ARG A 277 -15.11 35.98 -20.73
CA ARG A 277 -15.17 34.51 -20.51
C ARG A 277 -14.08 33.77 -21.28
N ASP A 278 -13.58 34.33 -22.37
CA ASP A 278 -12.56 33.70 -23.22
C ASP A 278 -11.14 34.02 -22.77
N LEU A 279 -10.96 35.10 -21.99
CA LEU A 279 -9.69 35.51 -21.46
C LEU A 279 -9.41 34.96 -20.06
N PRO A 280 -8.16 34.49 -19.74
CA PRO A 280 -7.75 34.18 -18.37
C PRO A 280 -7.64 35.47 -17.56
N SER A 281 -8.21 35.51 -16.36
CA SER A 281 -8.14 36.67 -15.46
C SER A 281 -6.76 36.99 -14.92
N GLY A 282 -5.92 35.96 -14.69
CA GLY A 282 -4.53 36.11 -14.31
C GLY A 282 -3.61 35.81 -15.48
N ASP A 283 -2.46 36.48 -15.51
CA ASP A 283 -1.47 36.28 -16.57
C ASP A 283 -0.87 34.86 -16.50
N PRO A 284 -1.06 34.03 -17.55
CA PRO A 284 -0.50 32.68 -17.59
C PRO A 284 1.05 32.67 -17.59
N ARG A 285 1.67 33.76 -18.02
CA ARG A 285 3.13 33.92 -18.16
C ARG A 285 3.77 34.74 -17.05
N ASP A 286 3.02 35.10 -16.02
CA ASP A 286 3.51 35.95 -14.92
C ASP A 286 4.85 35.42 -14.37
N PRO A 287 5.95 36.19 -14.51
CA PRO A 287 7.25 35.78 -13.99
C PRO A 287 7.32 35.84 -12.47
N GLY A 288 6.44 36.61 -11.83
CA GLY A 288 6.36 36.76 -10.38
C GLY A 288 5.60 35.62 -9.68
N PHE A 289 4.96 34.71 -10.42
CA PHE A 289 4.16 33.63 -9.83
C PHE A 289 4.74 32.26 -10.14
N ARG A 290 5.15 31.56 -9.11
CA ARG A 290 5.61 30.15 -9.15
C ARG A 290 4.96 29.36 -8.05
N ARG A 291 4.73 28.06 -8.29
CA ARG A 291 4.28 27.09 -7.28
C ARG A 291 4.93 25.75 -7.54
N LEU A 292 5.64 25.26 -6.53
CA LEU A 292 6.14 23.89 -6.50
C LEU A 292 5.38 23.10 -5.44
N ARG A 293 4.90 21.93 -5.80
CA ARG A 293 4.17 21.00 -4.93
C ARG A 293 4.79 19.62 -5.01
N TYR A 294 4.68 18.85 -3.94
CA TYR A 294 5.35 17.57 -3.80
C TYR A 294 4.46 16.54 -3.12
N ALA A 295 4.58 15.27 -3.55
CA ALA A 295 4.04 14.10 -2.88
C ALA A 295 4.93 12.89 -3.16
N ARG A 296 5.26 12.09 -2.14
CA ARG A 296 6.01 10.85 -2.26
C ARG A 296 5.25 9.67 -1.66
N TYR A 297 5.32 8.55 -2.35
CA TYR A 297 4.83 7.26 -1.87
C TYR A 297 5.93 6.20 -2.04
N ALA A 298 6.65 5.86 -0.99
CA ALA A 298 7.85 5.03 -1.03
C ALA A 298 8.92 5.61 -1.98
N ASP A 299 9.28 4.90 -3.03
CA ASP A 299 10.20 5.30 -4.09
C ASP A 299 9.56 6.16 -5.19
N ASP A 300 8.24 6.03 -5.39
CA ASP A 300 7.49 6.85 -6.35
C ASP A 300 7.29 8.27 -5.81
N HIS A 301 7.64 9.29 -6.59
CA HIS A 301 7.38 10.69 -6.24
C HIS A 301 6.83 11.48 -7.41
N LEU A 302 6.04 12.50 -7.08
CA LEU A 302 5.45 13.40 -8.05
C LEU A 302 5.63 14.84 -7.58
N LEU A 303 6.06 15.73 -8.49
CA LEU A 303 6.05 17.16 -8.25
C LEU A 303 5.10 17.82 -9.26
N GLY A 304 4.38 18.84 -8.79
CA GLY A 304 3.52 19.69 -9.62
C GLY A 304 4.11 21.10 -9.65
N PHE A 305 4.50 21.56 -10.84
CA PHE A 305 5.13 22.85 -10.99
C PHE A 305 4.31 23.80 -11.84
N THR A 306 4.22 25.05 -11.41
CA THR A 306 3.62 26.17 -12.14
C THR A 306 4.72 27.15 -12.51
N GLY A 307 5.13 27.14 -13.78
CA GLY A 307 6.22 27.97 -14.31
C GLY A 307 6.67 27.49 -15.69
N PRO A 308 7.80 28.02 -16.21
CA PRO A 308 8.40 27.63 -17.49
C PRO A 308 8.94 26.20 -17.47
N LYS A 309 9.03 25.55 -18.64
CA LYS A 309 9.59 24.20 -18.78
C LYS A 309 11.06 24.11 -18.36
N ALA A 310 11.83 25.16 -18.64
CA ALA A 310 13.25 25.22 -18.28
C ALA A 310 13.47 25.09 -16.76
N GLU A 311 12.68 25.81 -15.95
CA GLU A 311 12.73 25.68 -14.49
C GLU A 311 12.30 24.26 -14.03
N ALA A 312 11.30 23.62 -14.70
CA ALA A 312 10.94 22.24 -14.40
C ALA A 312 12.08 21.25 -14.71
N GLN A 313 12.84 21.49 -15.79
CA GLN A 313 14.04 20.71 -16.13
C GLN A 313 15.15 20.89 -15.11
N GLU A 314 15.35 22.13 -14.65
CA GLU A 314 16.31 22.45 -13.59
C GLU A 314 15.95 21.74 -12.28
N ILE A 315 14.70 21.80 -11.84
CA ILE A 315 14.21 21.07 -10.67
C ILE A 315 14.53 19.58 -10.80
N LYS A 316 14.20 18.96 -11.94
CA LYS A 316 14.52 17.54 -12.20
C LYS A 316 16.02 17.26 -12.07
N SER A 317 16.86 18.10 -12.64
CA SER A 317 18.32 17.94 -12.58
C SER A 317 18.86 18.07 -11.15
N ARG A 318 18.31 18.98 -10.35
CA ARG A 318 18.68 19.17 -8.94
C ARG A 318 18.25 17.98 -8.08
N LEU A 319 17.05 17.41 -8.33
CA LEU A 319 16.60 16.17 -7.67
C LEU A 319 17.55 15.00 -7.98
N ALA A 320 17.91 14.83 -9.26
CA ALA A 320 18.83 13.77 -9.68
C ALA A 320 20.21 13.93 -9.02
N ARG A 321 20.75 15.14 -8.99
CA ARG A 321 22.05 15.44 -8.36
C ARG A 321 22.00 15.14 -6.87
N PHE A 322 21.01 15.62 -6.14
CA PHE A 322 20.87 15.37 -4.70
C PHE A 322 20.78 13.86 -4.39
N LEU A 323 19.97 13.12 -5.15
CA LEU A 323 19.86 11.66 -4.98
C LEU A 323 21.20 10.96 -5.22
N HIS A 324 21.92 11.35 -6.27
CA HIS A 324 23.22 10.76 -6.61
C HIS A 324 24.31 11.13 -5.60
N ASP A 325 24.50 12.41 -5.33
CA ASP A 325 25.65 12.92 -4.57
C ASP A 325 25.48 12.64 -3.06
N ASP A 326 24.31 12.95 -2.51
CA ASP A 326 24.05 12.88 -1.07
C ASP A 326 23.52 11.50 -0.61
N LEU A 327 22.77 10.80 -1.47
CA LEU A 327 22.10 9.55 -1.12
C LEU A 327 22.57 8.34 -1.92
N LYS A 328 23.49 8.49 -2.86
CA LYS A 328 23.97 7.41 -3.75
C LYS A 328 22.83 6.60 -4.39
N LEU A 329 21.76 7.30 -4.76
CA LEU A 329 20.59 6.73 -5.42
C LEU A 329 20.43 7.30 -6.83
N GLU A 330 19.94 6.48 -7.74
CA GLU A 330 19.75 6.87 -9.14
C GLU A 330 18.28 7.02 -9.50
N LEU A 331 17.92 8.12 -10.17
CA LEU A 331 16.63 8.26 -10.82
C LEU A 331 16.53 7.31 -12.02
N ASN A 332 15.43 6.60 -12.14
CA ASN A 332 15.13 5.80 -13.30
C ASN A 332 14.86 6.71 -14.50
N ARG A 333 15.79 6.74 -15.48
CA ARG A 333 15.74 7.65 -16.64
C ARG A 333 14.48 7.47 -17.48
N ASP A 334 14.03 6.22 -17.67
CA ASP A 334 12.89 5.88 -18.51
C ASP A 334 11.54 6.29 -17.87
N LYS A 335 11.48 6.32 -16.54
CA LYS A 335 10.27 6.64 -15.80
C LYS A 335 10.26 8.06 -15.24
N THR A 336 11.38 8.76 -15.24
CA THR A 336 11.45 10.14 -14.74
C THR A 336 11.15 11.11 -15.88
N LEU A 337 9.89 11.52 -15.98
CA LEU A 337 9.38 12.32 -17.09
C LEU A 337 8.96 13.71 -16.63
N ILE A 338 8.99 14.67 -17.58
CA ILE A 338 8.37 15.98 -17.41
C ILE A 338 7.18 16.05 -18.35
N THR A 339 5.99 15.98 -17.79
CA THR A 339 4.73 15.88 -18.51
C THR A 339 3.97 17.21 -18.43
N HIS A 340 3.58 17.79 -19.59
CA HIS A 340 2.73 18.97 -19.59
C HIS A 340 1.32 18.62 -19.11
N ALA A 341 0.83 19.31 -18.09
CA ALA A 341 -0.31 18.90 -17.31
C ALA A 341 -1.66 18.91 -18.08
N ARG A 342 -1.79 19.74 -19.15
CA ARG A 342 -3.02 19.83 -19.95
C ARG A 342 -3.02 18.88 -21.15
N SER A 343 -1.91 18.75 -21.86
CA SER A 343 -1.83 17.95 -23.10
C SER A 343 -1.31 16.54 -22.86
N GLY A 344 -0.67 16.27 -21.73
CA GLY A 344 -0.18 14.96 -21.31
C GLY A 344 -0.92 14.44 -20.09
N ALA A 345 -0.50 13.25 -19.65
CA ALA A 345 -0.99 12.60 -18.43
C ALA A 345 0.19 12.01 -17.67
N ALA A 346 0.44 12.50 -16.46
CA ALA A 346 1.44 11.95 -15.56
C ALA A 346 0.93 10.66 -14.92
N ARG A 347 1.83 9.74 -14.59
CA ARG A 347 1.51 8.47 -13.91
C ARG A 347 1.94 8.53 -12.46
N PHE A 348 0.99 8.34 -11.55
CA PHE A 348 1.29 8.25 -10.13
C PHE A 348 0.31 7.29 -9.45
N LEU A 349 0.85 6.32 -8.70
CA LEU A 349 0.08 5.31 -7.95
C LEU A 349 -0.99 4.63 -8.81
N GLY A 350 -0.66 4.31 -10.06
CA GLY A 350 -1.55 3.60 -10.97
C GLY A 350 -2.69 4.45 -11.57
N TYR A 351 -2.75 5.74 -11.29
CA TYR A 351 -3.66 6.70 -11.94
C TYR A 351 -2.95 7.51 -13.02
N GLU A 352 -3.70 8.01 -13.97
CA GLU A 352 -3.31 9.13 -14.84
C GLU A 352 -3.76 10.45 -14.20
N ILE A 353 -2.83 11.40 -14.11
CA ILE A 353 -3.06 12.72 -13.52
C ILE A 353 -2.93 13.78 -14.61
N THR A 354 -3.97 14.58 -14.78
CA THR A 354 -4.02 15.66 -15.78
C THR A 354 -4.62 16.92 -15.15
N VAL A 355 -4.41 18.06 -15.78
CA VAL A 355 -5.11 19.30 -15.42
C VAL A 355 -6.21 19.58 -16.45
N GLN A 356 -7.42 19.76 -15.96
CA GLN A 356 -8.59 20.02 -16.81
C GLN A 356 -8.56 21.43 -17.38
N HIS A 357 -9.05 21.57 -18.61
CA HIS A 357 -9.26 22.84 -19.27
C HIS A 357 -10.49 22.72 -20.18
N ALA A 358 -11.52 23.51 -19.90
CA ALA A 358 -12.72 23.58 -20.70
C ALA A 358 -13.39 24.96 -20.50
N ASP A 359 -13.15 25.88 -21.41
CA ASP A 359 -13.65 27.25 -21.31
C ASP A 359 -15.18 27.31 -21.43
N SER A 360 -15.80 26.38 -22.15
CA SER A 360 -17.25 26.26 -22.31
C SER A 360 -17.98 25.80 -21.04
N LYS A 361 -17.25 25.21 -20.05
CA LYS A 361 -17.89 24.68 -18.83
C LYS A 361 -17.97 25.76 -17.75
N ILE A 362 -19.06 26.46 -17.74
CA ILE A 362 -19.35 27.56 -16.80
C ILE A 362 -20.28 27.06 -15.70
N THR A 363 -19.96 27.34 -14.44
CA THR A 363 -20.82 27.10 -13.28
C THR A 363 -20.85 28.36 -12.42
N LYS A 364 -22.02 28.86 -12.08
CA LYS A 364 -22.21 30.11 -11.33
C LYS A 364 -21.43 31.30 -11.95
N GLY A 365 -21.42 31.42 -13.28
CA GLY A 365 -20.77 32.51 -14.00
C GLY A 365 -19.24 32.41 -14.11
N GLN A 366 -18.61 31.35 -13.60
CA GLN A 366 -17.16 31.15 -13.63
C GLN A 366 -16.79 29.85 -14.35
N ARG A 367 -15.59 29.78 -14.93
CA ARG A 367 -15.02 28.55 -15.49
C ARG A 367 -14.71 27.58 -14.36
N ALA A 368 -15.52 26.52 -14.25
CA ALA A 368 -15.52 25.65 -13.07
C ALA A 368 -14.40 24.60 -13.03
N VAL A 369 -13.76 24.31 -14.18
CA VAL A 369 -12.82 23.17 -14.28
C VAL A 369 -11.39 23.56 -14.64
N ASN A 370 -11.16 24.80 -15.09
CA ASN A 370 -9.83 25.22 -15.52
C ASN A 370 -8.83 25.20 -14.39
N GLY A 371 -7.73 24.49 -14.59
CA GLY A 371 -6.69 24.32 -13.59
C GLY A 371 -6.93 23.20 -12.58
N VAL A 372 -8.12 22.59 -12.53
CA VAL A 372 -8.43 21.51 -11.60
C VAL A 372 -7.73 20.22 -12.00
N VAL A 373 -7.07 19.58 -11.05
CA VAL A 373 -6.44 18.27 -11.27
C VAL A 373 -7.51 17.19 -11.40
N ALA A 374 -7.38 16.37 -12.44
CA ALA A 374 -8.22 15.20 -12.67
C ALA A 374 -7.42 13.92 -12.52
N LEU A 375 -7.96 13.00 -11.73
CA LEU A 375 -7.53 11.62 -11.68
C LEU A 375 -8.30 10.81 -12.70
N ARG A 376 -7.60 9.97 -13.49
CA ARG A 376 -8.20 9.16 -14.56
C ARG A 376 -7.77 7.70 -14.43
N VAL A 377 -8.61 6.82 -14.97
CA VAL A 377 -8.30 5.39 -15.11
C VAL A 377 -7.46 5.18 -16.36
N PRO A 378 -6.23 4.63 -16.27
CA PRO A 378 -5.40 4.38 -17.42
C PRO A 378 -6.02 3.32 -18.36
N LEU A 379 -6.01 3.57 -19.66
CA LEU A 379 -6.59 2.65 -20.65
C LEU A 379 -5.83 1.34 -20.77
N ASP A 380 -4.51 1.38 -20.66
CA ASP A 380 -3.64 0.20 -20.66
C ASP A 380 -3.93 -0.72 -19.46
N VAL A 381 -4.24 -0.15 -18.29
CA VAL A 381 -4.65 -0.92 -17.11
C VAL A 381 -5.97 -1.64 -17.39
N ILE A 382 -6.97 -0.95 -17.97
CA ILE A 382 -8.24 -1.59 -18.33
C ILE A 382 -8.00 -2.74 -19.30
N LYS A 383 -7.19 -2.52 -20.35
CA LYS A 383 -6.84 -3.54 -21.35
C LYS A 383 -6.14 -4.75 -20.69
N ALA A 384 -5.13 -4.48 -19.86
CA ALA A 384 -4.39 -5.54 -19.16
C ALA A 384 -5.28 -6.33 -18.20
N ARG A 385 -6.18 -5.66 -17.48
CA ARG A 385 -7.09 -6.32 -16.53
C ARG A 385 -8.21 -7.10 -17.21
N CYS A 386 -8.57 -6.78 -18.45
CA CYS A 386 -9.47 -7.61 -19.25
C CYS A 386 -8.80 -8.91 -19.74
N GLY A 387 -7.48 -8.91 -19.94
CA GLY A 387 -6.72 -10.02 -20.53
C GLY A 387 -7.05 -11.41 -19.97
N PRO A 388 -7.03 -11.63 -18.63
CA PRO A 388 -7.33 -12.94 -18.02
C PRO A 388 -8.71 -13.52 -18.32
N TYR A 389 -9.66 -12.69 -18.78
CA TYR A 389 -11.04 -13.07 -19.09
C TYR A 389 -11.29 -13.20 -20.59
N LEU A 390 -10.26 -12.96 -21.41
CA LEU A 390 -10.35 -12.99 -22.86
C LEU A 390 -9.58 -14.19 -23.44
N ARG A 391 -10.12 -14.80 -24.48
CA ARG A 391 -9.42 -15.74 -25.35
C ARG A 391 -9.64 -15.30 -26.80
N ARG A 392 -8.56 -15.09 -27.56
CA ARG A 392 -8.61 -14.55 -28.93
C ARG A 392 -9.44 -13.25 -29.01
N GLY A 393 -9.26 -12.34 -28.04
CA GLY A 393 -9.95 -11.04 -27.98
C GLY A 393 -11.44 -11.07 -27.56
N LYS A 394 -12.04 -12.24 -27.34
CA LYS A 394 -13.45 -12.41 -26.93
C LYS A 394 -13.55 -12.92 -25.49
N PRO A 395 -14.54 -12.46 -24.69
CA PRO A 395 -14.76 -13.01 -23.34
C PRO A 395 -14.89 -14.53 -23.37
N ALA A 396 -14.19 -15.23 -22.49
CA ALA A 396 -14.13 -16.70 -22.46
C ALA A 396 -14.35 -17.23 -21.04
N ARG A 397 -14.76 -18.51 -20.94
CA ARG A 397 -14.82 -19.23 -19.67
C ARG A 397 -13.45 -19.32 -19.00
N ARG A 398 -13.42 -19.44 -17.67
CA ARG A 398 -12.20 -19.71 -16.88
C ARG A 398 -12.18 -21.18 -16.45
N PRO A 399 -11.48 -22.07 -17.15
CA PRO A 399 -11.48 -23.50 -16.84
C PRO A 399 -11.15 -23.84 -15.38
N PRO A 400 -10.16 -23.18 -14.71
CA PRO A 400 -9.84 -23.50 -13.31
C PRO A 400 -10.98 -23.29 -12.31
N LEU A 401 -12.00 -22.52 -12.68
CA LEU A 401 -13.11 -22.21 -11.78
C LEU A 401 -14.36 -23.09 -12.02
N VAL A 402 -14.43 -23.81 -13.14
CA VAL A 402 -15.63 -24.57 -13.56
C VAL A 402 -16.09 -25.58 -12.50
N ASN A 403 -15.13 -26.26 -11.85
CA ASN A 403 -15.43 -27.28 -10.83
C ASN A 403 -15.75 -26.71 -9.45
N LEU A 404 -15.68 -25.39 -9.26
CA LEU A 404 -16.06 -24.76 -7.99
C LEU A 404 -17.59 -24.62 -7.86
N SER A 405 -18.09 -24.39 -6.64
CA SER A 405 -19.50 -24.05 -6.43
C SER A 405 -19.86 -22.71 -7.10
N ASP A 406 -21.14 -22.53 -7.46
CA ASP A 406 -21.62 -21.29 -8.12
C ASP A 406 -21.29 -20.05 -7.27
N SER A 407 -21.44 -20.18 -5.94
CA SER A 407 -21.11 -19.12 -4.99
C SER A 407 -19.61 -18.78 -5.01
N LEU A 408 -18.73 -19.77 -5.13
CA LEU A 408 -17.29 -19.54 -5.22
C LEU A 408 -16.90 -18.91 -6.55
N ILE A 409 -17.51 -19.33 -7.67
CA ILE A 409 -17.30 -18.73 -8.99
C ILE A 409 -17.68 -17.23 -8.95
N ILE A 410 -18.92 -16.92 -8.54
CA ILE A 410 -19.40 -15.53 -8.47
C ILE A 410 -18.60 -14.71 -7.47
N SER A 411 -18.18 -15.30 -6.33
CA SER A 411 -17.34 -14.65 -5.34
C SER A 411 -15.96 -14.28 -5.88
N ALA A 412 -15.31 -15.18 -6.63
CA ALA A 412 -13.99 -14.93 -7.23
C ALA A 412 -14.05 -13.74 -8.20
N TYR A 413 -14.96 -13.78 -9.17
CA TYR A 413 -15.16 -12.66 -10.10
C TYR A 413 -15.57 -11.37 -9.38
N GLY A 414 -16.46 -11.48 -8.38
CA GLY A 414 -16.94 -10.34 -7.59
C GLY A 414 -15.84 -9.69 -6.77
N ALA A 415 -14.94 -10.46 -6.18
CA ALA A 415 -13.81 -9.94 -5.41
C ALA A 415 -12.79 -9.22 -6.32
N GLU A 416 -12.42 -9.84 -7.45
CA GLU A 416 -11.48 -9.26 -8.42
C GLU A 416 -12.04 -7.94 -9.00
N TYR A 417 -13.33 -7.93 -9.40
CA TYR A 417 -14.00 -6.73 -9.92
C TYR A 417 -14.09 -5.63 -8.86
N ARG A 418 -14.56 -5.96 -7.66
CA ARG A 418 -14.76 -5.01 -6.57
C ARG A 418 -13.45 -4.34 -6.17
N GLY A 419 -12.38 -5.11 -5.99
CA GLY A 419 -11.06 -4.58 -5.63
C GLY A 419 -10.58 -3.55 -6.62
N LEU A 420 -10.70 -3.82 -7.93
CA LEU A 420 -10.27 -2.89 -8.96
C LEU A 420 -11.15 -1.64 -9.03
N VAL A 421 -12.49 -1.83 -9.04
CA VAL A 421 -13.43 -0.70 -9.12
C VAL A 421 -13.25 0.23 -7.92
N GLN A 422 -13.21 -0.32 -6.71
CA GLN A 422 -13.06 0.47 -5.49
C GLN A 422 -11.75 1.26 -5.47
N TYR A 423 -10.66 0.68 -6.00
CA TYR A 423 -9.39 1.40 -6.14
C TYR A 423 -9.53 2.65 -7.02
N TYR A 424 -10.28 2.57 -8.14
CA TYR A 424 -10.40 3.66 -9.11
C TYR A 424 -11.60 4.59 -8.90
N LEU A 425 -12.36 4.48 -7.81
CA LEU A 425 -13.53 5.34 -7.58
C LEU A 425 -13.22 6.83 -7.41
N LEU A 426 -11.96 7.20 -7.12
CA LEU A 426 -11.53 8.62 -7.13
C LEU A 426 -11.45 9.20 -8.57
N ALA A 427 -11.35 8.36 -9.60
CA ALA A 427 -11.20 8.81 -10.98
C ALA A 427 -12.47 9.52 -11.51
N GLY A 428 -12.27 10.62 -12.22
CA GLY A 428 -13.37 11.36 -12.86
C GLY A 428 -14.05 10.55 -13.97
N ASP A 429 -13.32 9.65 -14.60
CA ASP A 429 -13.75 8.80 -15.71
C ASP A 429 -13.89 7.31 -15.33
N VAL A 430 -14.19 7.02 -14.07
CA VAL A 430 -14.38 5.65 -13.55
C VAL A 430 -15.40 4.83 -14.39
N TRP A 431 -16.30 5.47 -15.08
CA TRP A 431 -17.26 4.84 -16.01
C TRP A 431 -16.56 4.02 -17.11
N ARG A 432 -15.31 4.30 -17.45
CA ARG A 432 -14.49 3.50 -18.39
C ARG A 432 -14.37 2.04 -17.97
N LEU A 433 -14.49 1.75 -16.67
CA LEU A 433 -14.49 0.38 -16.14
C LEU A 433 -15.74 -0.42 -16.55
N ASN A 434 -16.74 0.18 -17.22
CA ASN A 434 -17.85 -0.56 -17.82
C ASN A 434 -17.38 -1.63 -18.81
N ARG A 435 -16.30 -1.36 -19.57
CA ARG A 435 -15.71 -2.37 -20.47
C ARG A 435 -15.23 -3.60 -19.69
N LEU A 436 -14.51 -3.38 -18.59
CA LEU A 436 -14.05 -4.46 -17.73
C LEU A 436 -15.23 -5.21 -17.12
N ARG A 437 -16.24 -4.48 -16.61
CA ARG A 437 -17.47 -5.10 -16.07
C ARG A 437 -18.10 -6.03 -17.08
N TRP A 438 -18.32 -5.58 -18.30
CA TRP A 438 -18.93 -6.39 -19.37
C TRP A 438 -18.10 -7.63 -19.71
N VAL A 439 -16.77 -7.48 -19.84
CA VAL A 439 -15.87 -8.61 -20.13
C VAL A 439 -15.92 -9.64 -19.02
N MET A 440 -15.84 -9.22 -17.75
CA MET A 440 -15.85 -10.10 -16.59
C MET A 440 -17.22 -10.76 -16.41
N GLU A 441 -18.31 -10.02 -16.57
CA GLU A 441 -19.69 -10.51 -16.51
C GLU A 441 -19.91 -11.61 -17.54
N THR A 442 -19.57 -11.34 -18.80
CA THR A 442 -19.72 -12.32 -19.88
C THR A 442 -18.86 -13.58 -19.65
N SER A 443 -17.62 -13.41 -19.19
CA SER A 443 -16.73 -14.52 -18.84
C SER A 443 -17.27 -15.36 -17.70
N MET A 444 -17.79 -14.72 -16.64
CA MET A 444 -18.42 -15.40 -15.50
C MET A 444 -19.64 -16.23 -15.94
N LEU A 445 -20.54 -15.62 -16.71
CA LEU A 445 -21.73 -16.31 -17.21
C LEU A 445 -21.38 -17.49 -18.11
N ARG A 446 -20.35 -17.37 -18.96
CA ARG A 446 -19.83 -18.49 -19.77
C ARG A 446 -19.18 -19.58 -18.91
N THR A 447 -18.52 -19.23 -17.80
CA THR A 447 -17.96 -20.21 -16.86
C THR A 447 -19.06 -21.00 -16.14
N LEU A 448 -20.13 -20.32 -15.70
CA LEU A 448 -21.31 -20.96 -15.12
C LEU A 448 -22.07 -21.79 -16.14
N ALA A 449 -22.21 -21.30 -17.40
CA ALA A 449 -22.88 -22.02 -18.47
C ALA A 449 -22.16 -23.33 -18.83
N ASP A 450 -20.84 -23.32 -18.85
CA ASP A 450 -20.01 -24.51 -19.07
C ASP A 450 -20.22 -25.54 -17.94
N LYS A 451 -20.16 -25.11 -16.70
CA LYS A 451 -20.42 -25.97 -15.53
C LYS A 451 -21.80 -26.63 -15.57
N HIS A 452 -22.81 -25.87 -15.91
CA HIS A 452 -24.22 -26.36 -15.94
C HIS A 452 -24.64 -26.90 -17.31
N ARG A 453 -23.75 -27.08 -18.26
CA ARG A 453 -24.03 -27.49 -19.65
C ARG A 453 -25.22 -26.72 -20.24
N SER A 454 -25.22 -25.40 -20.08
CA SER A 454 -26.35 -24.52 -20.39
C SER A 454 -25.86 -23.28 -21.19
N SER A 455 -26.73 -22.31 -21.42
CA SER A 455 -26.36 -21.05 -22.09
C SER A 455 -26.08 -19.93 -21.09
N ALA A 456 -25.24 -18.96 -21.50
CA ALA A 456 -24.95 -17.78 -20.69
C ALA A 456 -26.21 -16.96 -20.38
N THR A 457 -27.18 -16.94 -21.31
CA THR A 457 -28.49 -16.26 -21.11
C THR A 457 -29.31 -16.91 -20.00
N LYS A 458 -29.40 -18.25 -19.98
CA LYS A 458 -30.08 -18.98 -18.91
C LYS A 458 -29.39 -18.75 -17.56
N MET A 459 -28.05 -18.72 -17.52
CA MET A 459 -27.33 -18.41 -16.29
C MET A 459 -27.54 -16.96 -15.85
N ALA A 460 -27.61 -16.03 -16.79
CA ALA A 460 -27.94 -14.64 -16.46
C ALA A 460 -29.32 -14.54 -15.82
N ALA A 461 -30.34 -15.19 -16.37
CA ALA A 461 -31.70 -15.22 -15.80
C ALA A 461 -31.70 -15.81 -14.39
N ARG A 462 -30.97 -16.93 -14.18
CA ARG A 462 -30.90 -17.63 -12.89
C ARG A 462 -30.28 -16.82 -11.75
N PHE A 463 -29.20 -16.10 -12.02
CA PHE A 463 -28.41 -15.44 -10.97
C PHE A 463 -28.63 -13.92 -10.88
N LYS A 464 -29.32 -13.32 -11.85
CA LYS A 464 -29.59 -11.88 -11.86
C LYS A 464 -30.55 -11.51 -10.75
N THR A 465 -30.17 -10.50 -9.96
CA THR A 465 -31.00 -9.96 -8.87
C THR A 465 -30.84 -8.46 -8.75
N VAL A 466 -31.74 -7.82 -8.02
CA VAL A 466 -31.67 -6.41 -7.69
C VAL A 466 -31.39 -6.27 -6.21
N ILE A 467 -30.40 -5.45 -5.87
CA ILE A 467 -30.02 -5.16 -4.49
C ILE A 467 -30.23 -3.67 -4.18
N ASP A 468 -30.59 -3.37 -2.96
CA ASP A 468 -30.60 -2.01 -2.45
C ASP A 468 -29.19 -1.59 -2.07
N THR A 469 -28.79 -0.41 -2.53
CA THR A 469 -27.48 0.20 -2.20
C THR A 469 -27.71 1.63 -1.73
N PRO A 470 -26.74 2.26 -1.03
CA PRO A 470 -26.83 3.68 -0.67
C PRO A 470 -27.04 4.62 -1.88
N HIS A 471 -26.83 4.12 -3.09
CA HIS A 471 -26.99 4.84 -4.35
C HIS A 471 -28.22 4.38 -5.16
N GLY A 472 -29.22 3.78 -4.49
CA GLY A 472 -30.43 3.25 -5.10
C GLY A 472 -30.32 1.78 -5.50
N LYS A 473 -31.38 1.27 -6.10
CA LYS A 473 -31.48 -0.13 -6.57
C LYS A 473 -30.46 -0.41 -7.68
N ARG A 474 -29.74 -1.55 -7.58
CA ARG A 474 -28.71 -1.95 -8.54
C ARG A 474 -28.85 -3.42 -8.91
N THR A 475 -28.68 -3.69 -10.20
CA THR A 475 -28.62 -5.08 -10.70
C THR A 475 -27.25 -5.66 -10.43
N CYS A 476 -27.22 -6.90 -9.93
CA CYS A 476 -26.03 -7.71 -9.75
C CYS A 476 -26.34 -9.19 -10.04
N PHE A 477 -25.32 -10.04 -10.02
CA PHE A 477 -25.46 -11.50 -10.04
C PHE A 477 -25.14 -12.01 -8.64
N GLU A 478 -26.06 -12.85 -8.10
CA GLU A 478 -25.95 -13.33 -6.73
C GLU A 478 -26.16 -14.84 -6.68
N ALA A 479 -25.31 -15.54 -5.92
CA ALA A 479 -25.55 -16.90 -5.48
C ALA A 479 -25.61 -16.94 -3.95
N ARG A 480 -26.62 -17.60 -3.40
CA ARG A 480 -26.82 -17.76 -1.96
C ARG A 480 -26.46 -19.18 -1.55
N VAL A 481 -25.87 -19.30 -0.38
CA VAL A 481 -25.60 -20.58 0.28
C VAL A 481 -26.28 -20.53 1.64
N GLU A 482 -27.29 -21.35 1.81
CA GLU A 482 -27.95 -21.49 3.09
C GLU A 482 -27.02 -22.14 4.12
N ARG A 483 -27.11 -21.70 5.35
CA ARG A 483 -26.29 -22.19 6.46
C ARG A 483 -27.15 -22.40 7.68
N GLU A 484 -27.12 -23.61 8.19
CA GLU A 484 -27.87 -24.00 9.37
C GLU A 484 -27.57 -23.07 10.56
N GLY A 485 -28.61 -22.48 11.17
CA GLY A 485 -28.50 -21.57 12.32
C GLY A 485 -27.78 -20.22 12.06
N ARG A 486 -27.55 -19.82 10.78
CA ARG A 486 -26.83 -18.58 10.42
C ARG A 486 -27.46 -17.90 9.21
N LYS A 487 -27.21 -16.58 9.08
CA LYS A 487 -27.59 -15.83 7.88
C LYS A 487 -26.96 -16.47 6.62
N PRO A 488 -27.72 -16.58 5.52
CA PRO A 488 -27.21 -17.08 4.24
C PRO A 488 -25.95 -16.32 3.81
N LEU A 489 -25.01 -17.02 3.21
CA LEU A 489 -23.85 -16.40 2.58
C LEU A 489 -24.20 -16.00 1.16
N ALA A 490 -24.16 -14.72 0.83
CA ALA A 490 -24.41 -14.20 -0.50
C ALA A 490 -23.10 -13.83 -1.20
N ALA A 491 -22.80 -14.48 -2.32
CA ALA A 491 -21.72 -14.12 -3.22
C ALA A 491 -22.29 -13.23 -4.32
N ARG A 492 -21.63 -12.08 -4.60
CA ARG A 492 -22.14 -11.08 -5.54
C ARG A 492 -21.10 -10.62 -6.53
N PHE A 493 -21.52 -10.43 -7.80
CA PHE A 493 -20.78 -9.75 -8.84
C PHE A 493 -21.57 -8.55 -9.36
N GLY A 494 -20.94 -7.38 -9.48
CA GLY A 494 -21.61 -6.15 -9.92
C GLY A 494 -22.25 -5.35 -8.78
N GLY A 495 -23.27 -4.56 -9.10
CA GLY A 495 -23.99 -3.73 -8.10
C GLY A 495 -23.25 -2.47 -7.63
N ILE A 496 -22.02 -2.21 -8.08
CA ILE A 496 -21.22 -1.03 -7.72
C ILE A 496 -21.44 0.06 -8.76
N PRO A 497 -21.91 1.27 -8.37
CA PRO A 497 -22.05 2.37 -9.30
C PRO A 497 -20.67 2.89 -9.74
N LEU A 498 -20.45 2.96 -11.06
CA LEU A 498 -19.25 3.53 -11.65
C LEU A 498 -19.35 5.06 -11.70
N LYS A 499 -19.49 5.68 -10.54
CA LYS A 499 -19.61 7.12 -10.34
C LYS A 499 -18.47 7.58 -9.43
N ARG A 500 -17.80 8.69 -9.79
CA ARG A 500 -16.70 9.26 -9.00
C ARG A 500 -17.12 9.46 -7.55
N GLN A 501 -16.26 9.04 -6.65
CA GLN A 501 -16.32 9.34 -5.23
C GLN A 501 -15.27 10.40 -4.90
N ARG A 502 -15.61 11.34 -4.00
CA ARG A 502 -14.64 12.35 -3.55
C ARG A 502 -13.71 11.84 -2.46
N LYS A 503 -14.16 10.87 -1.68
CA LYS A 503 -13.39 10.20 -0.62
C LYS A 503 -13.14 8.75 -1.02
N ALA A 504 -12.01 8.21 -0.59
CA ALA A 504 -11.70 6.80 -0.78
C ALA A 504 -12.78 5.90 -0.14
N VAL A 505 -13.17 4.85 -0.86
CA VAL A 505 -14.16 3.85 -0.40
C VAL A 505 -13.48 2.70 0.32
N ILE A 506 -12.23 2.40 -0.06
CA ILE A 506 -11.41 1.39 0.60
C ILE A 506 -10.45 2.06 1.58
N ASP A 507 -10.23 1.39 2.69
CA ASP A 507 -9.16 1.76 3.62
C ASP A 507 -7.88 1.03 3.18
N ASP A 508 -7.04 1.72 2.42
CA ASP A 508 -5.73 1.24 1.96
C ASP A 508 -4.58 1.73 2.85
N ARG A 509 -4.93 2.32 3.99
CA ARG A 509 -3.97 2.87 4.94
C ARG A 509 -3.23 1.77 5.68
N HIS A 510 -1.95 2.00 5.90
CA HIS A 510 -1.21 1.17 6.84
C HIS A 510 -1.86 1.22 8.23
N PRO A 511 -1.90 0.09 8.95
CA PRO A 511 -2.48 0.06 10.29
C PRO A 511 -1.88 1.14 11.17
N ALA A 512 -2.75 1.89 11.86
CA ALA A 512 -2.32 2.91 12.82
C ALA A 512 -1.33 2.34 13.85
N PRO A 513 -0.43 3.17 14.40
CA PRO A 513 0.49 2.74 15.44
C PRO A 513 -0.24 2.05 16.58
N ALA A 514 0.41 1.11 17.20
CA ALA A 514 -0.18 0.22 18.20
C ALA A 514 -0.73 0.91 19.46
N THR A 515 -1.97 1.36 19.39
CA THR A 515 -2.75 1.79 20.55
C THR A 515 -3.78 0.72 20.94
N GLY A 516 -3.46 -0.07 21.93
CA GLY A 516 -4.35 -0.74 22.87
C GLY A 516 -5.33 -1.85 22.44
N ARG A 517 -6.12 -1.77 21.38
CA ARG A 517 -7.09 -2.83 20.97
C ARG A 517 -6.68 -3.46 19.64
N ARG A 518 -6.37 -4.80 19.62
CA ARG A 518 -5.79 -5.42 18.42
C ARG A 518 -6.25 -6.83 18.13
N LYS A 519 -6.28 -7.15 16.82
CA LYS A 519 -6.25 -8.53 16.32
C LYS A 519 -5.01 -9.22 16.91
N GLY A 520 -5.18 -10.42 17.47
CA GLY A 520 -4.08 -11.16 18.15
C GLY A 520 -4.09 -11.09 19.68
N LYS A 521 -4.79 -10.15 20.29
CA LYS A 521 -4.88 -10.06 21.76
C LYS A 521 -5.41 -11.37 22.37
N GLU A 522 -6.38 -11.99 21.73
CA GLU A 522 -6.98 -13.26 22.14
C GLU A 522 -5.95 -14.40 22.10
N LEU A 523 -5.17 -14.54 21.02
CA LEU A 523 -4.12 -15.55 20.93
C LEU A 523 -3.02 -15.33 22.00
N ILE A 524 -2.64 -14.08 22.23
CA ILE A 524 -1.66 -13.74 23.26
C ILE A 524 -2.19 -14.08 24.65
N CYS A 525 -3.47 -13.84 24.96
CA CYS A 525 -4.09 -14.23 26.21
C CYS A 525 -4.07 -15.77 26.39
N ARG A 526 -4.40 -16.53 25.34
CA ARG A 526 -4.37 -17.99 25.33
C ARG A 526 -2.94 -18.51 25.56
N LEU A 527 -1.95 -17.95 24.89
CA LEU A 527 -0.54 -18.30 25.09
C LEU A 527 -0.07 -18.01 26.53
N ARG A 528 -0.49 -16.88 27.10
CA ARG A 528 -0.15 -16.51 28.49
C ARG A 528 -0.85 -17.36 29.54
N SER A 529 -1.97 -17.98 29.24
CA SER A 529 -2.70 -18.80 30.21
C SER A 529 -1.93 -20.04 30.65
N GLY A 530 -0.91 -20.46 29.88
CA GLY A 530 -0.11 -21.65 30.19
C GLY A 530 -0.94 -22.94 30.22
N ARG A 531 -2.08 -22.99 29.49
CA ARG A 531 -2.97 -24.16 29.46
C ARG A 531 -3.02 -24.76 28.06
N CYS A 532 -2.71 -26.03 27.95
CA CYS A 532 -2.87 -26.77 26.70
C CYS A 532 -4.35 -26.89 26.32
N GLU A 533 -4.70 -26.46 25.11
CA GLU A 533 -6.10 -26.53 24.62
C GLU A 533 -6.52 -27.95 24.25
N TRP A 534 -5.56 -28.85 23.97
CA TRP A 534 -5.85 -30.24 23.65
C TRP A 534 -5.92 -31.10 24.93
N CYS A 535 -4.83 -31.33 25.66
CA CYS A 535 -4.82 -32.17 26.84
C CYS A 535 -5.26 -31.46 28.15
N LYS A 536 -5.57 -30.17 28.12
CA LYS A 536 -6.05 -29.33 29.23
C LYS A 536 -5.07 -29.11 30.38
N ARG A 537 -3.90 -29.70 30.37
CA ARG A 537 -2.86 -29.57 31.43
C ARG A 537 -2.27 -28.15 31.45
N ARG A 538 -1.90 -27.68 32.63
CA ARG A 538 -1.06 -26.48 32.75
C ARG A 538 0.41 -26.91 32.52
N ALA A 539 1.05 -26.26 31.56
CA ALA A 539 2.42 -26.51 31.16
C ALA A 539 2.97 -25.31 30.39
N GLU A 540 4.26 -25.34 30.11
CA GLU A 540 4.77 -24.48 29.06
C GLU A 540 4.06 -24.79 27.73
N VAL A 541 3.58 -23.78 27.03
CA VAL A 541 2.77 -23.96 25.83
C VAL A 541 3.39 -23.27 24.63
N GLN A 542 3.11 -23.82 23.47
CA GLN A 542 3.47 -23.26 22.17
C GLN A 542 2.26 -23.24 21.24
N VAL A 543 2.35 -22.47 20.18
CA VAL A 543 1.25 -22.29 19.26
C VAL A 543 1.46 -23.10 18.00
N HIS A 544 0.57 -24.05 17.75
CA HIS A 544 0.48 -24.74 16.47
C HIS A 544 -0.29 -23.90 15.47
N HIS A 545 0.25 -23.75 14.25
CA HIS A 545 -0.32 -22.95 13.17
C HIS A 545 -0.62 -23.80 11.94
N VAL A 546 -1.75 -23.49 11.26
CA VAL A 546 -2.05 -24.05 9.94
C VAL A 546 -2.22 -22.93 8.90
N ARG A 547 -1.86 -23.20 7.65
CA ARG A 547 -1.98 -22.22 6.55
C ARG A 547 -3.43 -21.89 6.24
N ALA A 548 -4.29 -22.92 6.07
CA ALA A 548 -5.71 -22.75 5.88
C ALA A 548 -6.50 -23.78 6.69
N LEU A 549 -7.73 -23.42 7.09
CA LEU A 549 -8.63 -24.39 7.73
C LEU A 549 -9.08 -25.50 6.77
N ALA A 550 -9.05 -25.22 5.46
CA ALA A 550 -9.32 -26.22 4.43
C ALA A 550 -8.26 -27.35 4.43
N ASP A 551 -7.03 -27.07 4.83
CA ASP A 551 -5.94 -28.06 4.91
C ASP A 551 -6.20 -29.11 5.98
N LEU A 552 -7.11 -28.86 6.91
CA LEU A 552 -7.51 -29.78 7.97
C LEU A 552 -8.52 -30.85 7.52
N ALA A 553 -9.20 -30.65 6.40
CA ALA A 553 -10.21 -31.54 5.86
C ALA A 553 -9.62 -32.39 4.73
N ASN A 554 -9.10 -33.58 5.06
CA ASN A 554 -8.73 -34.57 4.05
C ASN A 554 -9.94 -35.46 3.73
N PRO A 555 -10.51 -35.39 2.51
CA PRO A 555 -11.58 -36.29 2.11
C PRO A 555 -11.12 -37.77 2.22
N GLY A 556 -11.89 -38.61 2.90
CA GLY A 556 -11.63 -40.05 2.99
C GLY A 556 -10.72 -40.50 4.14
N ARG A 557 -10.25 -39.60 5.03
CA ARG A 557 -9.55 -39.99 6.27
C ARG A 557 -10.25 -39.42 7.51
N PRO A 558 -10.34 -40.16 8.63
CA PRO A 558 -10.86 -39.63 9.89
C PRO A 558 -9.98 -38.48 10.36
N GLN A 559 -10.61 -37.36 10.67
CA GLN A 559 -9.87 -36.17 11.15
C GLN A 559 -9.32 -36.44 12.57
N PRO A 560 -8.04 -36.15 12.85
CA PRO A 560 -7.51 -36.21 14.20
C PRO A 560 -8.26 -35.26 15.15
N GLU A 561 -8.33 -35.60 16.44
CA GLU A 561 -9.02 -34.79 17.47
C GLU A 561 -8.61 -33.32 17.48
N TRP A 562 -7.30 -33.05 17.37
CA TRP A 562 -6.79 -31.67 17.32
C TRP A 562 -7.31 -30.90 16.09
N SER A 563 -7.41 -31.56 14.93
CA SER A 563 -7.92 -30.98 13.70
C SER A 563 -9.43 -30.70 13.82
N GLN A 564 -10.21 -31.64 14.39
CA GLN A 564 -11.62 -31.44 14.71
C GLN A 564 -11.80 -30.26 15.68
N LEU A 565 -10.94 -30.13 16.71
CA LEU A 565 -10.95 -29.03 17.66
C LEU A 565 -10.73 -27.68 16.96
N MET A 566 -9.71 -27.57 16.10
CA MET A 566 -9.44 -26.35 15.33
C MET A 566 -10.59 -26.00 14.39
N THR A 567 -11.16 -26.99 13.70
CA THR A 567 -12.31 -26.82 12.80
C THR A 567 -13.55 -26.35 13.56
N ARG A 568 -13.88 -26.97 14.71
CA ARG A 568 -14.98 -26.57 15.58
C ARG A 568 -14.81 -25.14 16.10
N MET A 569 -13.60 -24.77 16.52
CA MET A 569 -13.26 -23.45 17.02
C MET A 569 -13.10 -22.42 15.88
N ARG A 570 -13.01 -22.86 14.61
CA ARG A 570 -12.73 -22.03 13.42
C ARG A 570 -11.49 -21.17 13.57
N ARG A 571 -10.44 -21.74 14.11
CA ARG A 571 -9.17 -21.06 14.37
C ARG A 571 -8.02 -21.74 13.64
N LYS A 572 -7.15 -20.94 13.04
CA LYS A 572 -5.91 -21.40 12.41
C LYS A 572 -4.78 -21.64 13.43
N THR A 573 -5.08 -21.49 14.72
CA THR A 573 -4.08 -21.58 15.80
C THR A 573 -4.61 -22.43 16.94
N LEU A 574 -3.78 -23.31 17.47
CA LEU A 574 -4.05 -24.13 18.65
C LEU A 574 -2.90 -23.96 19.65
N VAL A 575 -3.21 -23.64 20.90
CA VAL A 575 -2.20 -23.51 21.95
C VAL A 575 -2.05 -24.85 22.65
N VAL A 576 -0.86 -25.45 22.54
CA VAL A 576 -0.59 -26.82 23.02
C VAL A 576 0.73 -26.92 23.78
N CYS A 577 0.85 -27.89 24.69
CA CYS A 577 2.14 -28.22 25.30
C CYS A 577 3.08 -28.91 24.29
N PRO A 578 4.41 -28.90 24.49
CA PRO A 578 5.34 -29.52 23.56
C PRO A 578 5.00 -30.98 23.21
N PRO A 579 4.70 -31.90 24.16
CA PRO A 579 4.36 -33.27 23.80
C PRO A 579 3.09 -33.38 22.90
N CYS A 580 2.11 -32.48 23.07
CA CYS A 580 0.95 -32.43 22.19
C CYS A 580 1.29 -31.87 20.82
N HIS A 581 2.20 -30.91 20.75
CA HIS A 581 2.66 -30.33 19.49
C HIS A 581 3.42 -31.35 18.64
N ASP A 582 4.32 -32.11 19.28
CA ASP A 582 5.09 -33.17 18.62
C ASP A 582 4.13 -34.25 18.05
N LYS A 583 3.14 -34.69 18.83
CA LYS A 583 2.09 -35.62 18.34
C LYS A 583 1.29 -35.11 17.14
N ILE A 584 1.14 -33.78 16.99
CA ILE A 584 0.51 -33.20 15.80
C ILE A 584 1.42 -33.38 14.58
N HIS A 585 2.73 -33.17 14.73
CA HIS A 585 3.70 -33.30 13.65
C HIS A 585 4.05 -34.74 13.30
N ASP A 586 4.19 -35.65 14.29
CA ASP A 586 4.50 -37.05 14.04
C ASP A 586 3.45 -37.79 13.21
N ARG A 587 2.19 -37.33 13.25
CA ARG A 587 1.10 -37.87 12.43
C ARG A 587 0.99 -37.28 11.03
N HIS A 588 1.78 -36.28 10.72
CA HIS A 588 1.97 -35.72 9.39
C HIS A 588 3.48 -35.69 9.08
N PRO A 589 4.07 -36.78 8.56
CA PRO A 589 5.40 -36.67 7.98
C PRO A 589 5.35 -35.56 6.95
N ALA A 590 6.30 -34.64 7.02
CA ALA A 590 6.40 -33.50 6.11
C ALA A 590 6.28 -34.04 4.68
N ALA A 591 5.28 -33.54 3.95
CA ALA A 591 5.24 -33.76 2.51
C ALA A 591 6.58 -33.26 1.95
N ALA A 592 7.30 -34.13 1.30
CA ALA A 592 8.54 -33.79 0.60
C ALA A 592 8.27 -32.60 -0.32
N PRO A 593 9.20 -31.66 -0.48
CA PRO A 593 9.03 -30.57 -1.41
C PRO A 593 8.85 -31.20 -2.80
N THR A 594 7.68 -30.97 -3.39
CA THR A 594 7.48 -31.22 -4.82
C THR A 594 8.43 -30.28 -5.57
N GLU A 595 9.30 -30.88 -6.40
CA GLU A 595 10.24 -30.23 -7.30
C GLU A 595 9.61 -29.16 -8.20
#